data_248b49d0ad3014d2038bfca696959fda
#
_entry.id   248b49d0ad3014d2038bfca696959fda
#
_cell.length_a   1.000
_cell.length_b   1.000
_cell.length_c   1.000
_cell.angle_alpha   90.00
_cell.angle_beta   90.00
_cell.angle_gamma   90.00
#
_symmetry.space_group_name_H-M   'P 1'
#
loop_
_entity.id
_entity.type
_entity.pdbx_description
1 polymer ?
#
loop_
_entity_poly.entity_id
_entity_poly.type
_entity_poly.pdbx_seq_one_letter_code
_entity_poly.pdbx_strand_id
1 'polypeptide(L)'
;MTAQALSDEIGVGIEFEPLLRERNFGRLRGQRFTDLEAQDIDPFAENYEPEEGETWQEFDQRVTHAWLNIQSALSPDGILAVVTHGLVCAALLRNHLDTQADVSGSGRLYPFRNASFTRIESSPPWRVELLNCAEHLEALGDQTSIYGQV
;
A
#
# COMPACT_ATOMS: atom_id res chain seq x y z
N MET A 1 -13.44 -9.71 2.02
CA MET A 1 -12.23 -8.92 1.69
C MET A 1 -12.63 -7.47 1.47
N THR A 2 -11.77 -6.50 1.77
CA THR A 2 -12.10 -5.05 1.77
C THR A 2 -12.73 -4.57 0.45
N ALA A 3 -12.13 -4.89 -0.70
CA ALA A 3 -12.67 -4.50 -2.00
C ALA A 3 -14.09 -5.03 -2.23
N GLN A 4 -14.37 -6.28 -1.82
CA GLN A 4 -15.71 -6.87 -1.95
C GLN A 4 -16.73 -6.14 -1.09
N ALA A 5 -16.39 -5.81 0.17
CA ALA A 5 -17.29 -5.08 1.05
C ALA A 5 -17.64 -3.69 0.50
N LEU A 6 -16.65 -2.99 -0.08
CA LEU A 6 -16.89 -1.71 -0.76
C LEU A 6 -17.78 -1.89 -1.99
N SER A 7 -17.47 -2.86 -2.85
CA SER A 7 -18.25 -3.17 -4.06
C SER A 7 -19.71 -3.48 -3.74
N ASP A 8 -19.94 -4.30 -2.73
CA ASP A 8 -21.29 -4.68 -2.30
C ASP A 8 -22.08 -3.48 -1.75
N GLU A 9 -21.41 -2.57 -1.03
CA GLU A 9 -22.06 -1.40 -0.43
C GLU A 9 -22.40 -0.31 -1.45
N ILE A 10 -21.50 -0.02 -2.41
CA ILE A 10 -21.68 1.08 -3.35
C ILE A 10 -22.18 0.63 -4.74
N GLY A 11 -22.33 -0.68 -4.97
CA GLY A 11 -22.90 -1.24 -6.20
C GLY A 11 -21.99 -1.10 -7.43
N VAL A 12 -20.65 -1.04 -7.26
CA VAL A 12 -19.70 -0.96 -8.38
C VAL A 12 -18.94 -2.27 -8.57
N GLY A 13 -18.54 -2.57 -9.80
CA GLY A 13 -17.74 -3.75 -10.11
C GLY A 13 -16.31 -3.64 -9.60
N ILE A 14 -15.64 -4.80 -9.47
CA ILE A 14 -14.23 -4.90 -9.11
C ILE A 14 -13.44 -5.31 -10.34
N GLU A 15 -12.38 -4.57 -10.63
CA GLU A 15 -11.33 -4.96 -11.56
C GLU A 15 -10.08 -5.36 -10.79
N PHE A 16 -9.45 -6.47 -11.19
CA PHE A 16 -8.25 -6.98 -10.52
C PHE A 16 -7.00 -6.55 -11.27
N GLU A 17 -6.13 -5.80 -10.60
CA GLU A 17 -4.83 -5.38 -11.11
C GLU A 17 -3.70 -6.15 -10.40
N PRO A 18 -3.09 -7.16 -11.06
CA PRO A 18 -2.05 -7.98 -10.44
C PRO A 18 -0.82 -7.22 -10.00
N LEU A 19 -0.57 -6.05 -10.59
CA LEU A 19 0.56 -5.20 -10.23
C LEU A 19 0.38 -4.50 -8.88
N LEU A 20 -0.84 -4.49 -8.32
CA LEU A 20 -1.14 -3.91 -7.01
C LEU A 20 -1.02 -4.91 -5.84
N ARG A 21 -0.51 -6.12 -6.08
CA ARG A 21 -0.23 -7.08 -5.00
C ARG A 21 0.87 -6.56 -4.08
N GLU A 22 0.91 -7.06 -2.83
CA GLU A 22 1.99 -6.74 -1.90
C GLU A 22 3.35 -7.23 -2.41
N ARG A 23 4.45 -6.71 -1.84
CA ARG A 23 5.80 -7.18 -2.14
C ARG A 23 5.89 -8.69 -1.92
N ASN A 24 6.50 -9.38 -2.87
CA ASN A 24 6.74 -10.80 -2.71
C ASN A 24 7.98 -11.02 -1.84
N PHE A 25 7.77 -11.46 -0.60
CA PHE A 25 8.83 -11.79 0.33
C PHE A 25 9.42 -13.21 0.14
N GLY A 26 9.05 -13.89 -0.94
CA GLY A 26 9.58 -15.22 -1.27
C GLY A 26 9.37 -16.23 -0.15
N ARG A 27 10.44 -16.87 0.28
CA ARG A 27 10.41 -17.89 1.35
C ARG A 27 10.10 -17.35 2.74
N LEU A 28 10.12 -16.03 2.95
CA LEU A 28 9.72 -15.45 4.24
C LEU A 28 8.20 -15.34 4.40
N ARG A 29 7.42 -15.55 3.36
CA ARG A 29 5.95 -15.41 3.41
C ARG A 29 5.33 -16.24 4.53
N GLY A 30 4.51 -15.58 5.36
CA GLY A 30 3.81 -16.21 6.47
C GLY A 30 4.65 -16.37 7.74
N GLN A 31 5.93 -15.99 7.74
CA GLN A 31 6.73 -15.95 8.93
C GLN A 31 6.37 -14.74 9.80
N ARG A 32 6.49 -14.88 11.10
CA ARG A 32 6.26 -13.77 12.04
C ARG A 32 7.50 -12.89 12.10
N PHE A 33 7.28 -11.56 12.23
CA PHE A 33 8.39 -10.62 12.41
C PHE A 33 9.29 -10.97 13.58
N THR A 34 8.72 -11.39 14.71
CA THR A 34 9.47 -11.82 15.89
C THR A 34 10.42 -13.00 15.62
N ASP A 35 10.02 -13.89 14.72
CA ASP A 35 10.83 -15.08 14.37
C ASP A 35 11.97 -14.67 13.41
N LEU A 36 11.74 -13.70 12.54
CA LEU A 36 12.76 -13.14 11.67
C LEU A 36 13.77 -12.30 12.45
N GLU A 37 13.31 -11.48 13.38
CA GLU A 37 14.14 -10.69 14.29
C GLU A 37 15.07 -11.59 15.13
N ALA A 38 14.54 -12.71 15.64
CA ALA A 38 15.32 -13.70 16.37
C ALA A 38 16.41 -14.38 15.51
N GLN A 39 16.28 -14.32 14.18
CA GLN A 39 17.25 -14.82 13.20
C GLN A 39 18.15 -13.71 12.64
N ASP A 40 18.05 -12.50 13.17
CA ASP A 40 18.76 -11.30 12.66
C ASP A 40 18.44 -10.99 11.19
N ILE A 41 17.19 -11.27 10.77
CA ILE A 41 16.69 -10.99 9.42
C ILE A 41 15.78 -9.77 9.46
N ASP A 42 16.19 -8.68 8.78
CA ASP A 42 15.34 -7.54 8.51
C ASP A 42 14.84 -7.60 7.06
N PRO A 43 13.58 -8.03 6.82
CA PRO A 43 13.02 -8.14 5.48
C PRO A 43 12.78 -6.78 4.82
N PHE A 44 12.88 -5.69 5.56
CA PHE A 44 12.71 -4.32 5.08
C PHE A 44 14.02 -3.58 4.84
N ALA A 45 15.17 -4.18 5.18
CA ALA A 45 16.47 -3.58 4.90
C ALA A 45 16.59 -3.21 3.41
N GLU A 46 17.24 -2.09 3.13
CA GLU A 46 17.32 -1.51 1.79
C GLU A 46 17.95 -2.47 0.76
N ASN A 47 18.92 -3.26 1.22
CA ASN A 47 19.66 -4.22 0.40
C ASN A 47 19.19 -5.66 0.59
N TYR A 48 18.04 -5.88 1.26
CA TYR A 48 17.53 -7.24 1.46
C TYR A 48 16.88 -7.78 0.18
N GLU A 49 17.42 -8.89 -0.30
CA GLU A 49 16.92 -9.64 -1.45
C GLU A 49 16.34 -10.97 -0.97
N PRO A 50 15.00 -11.12 -0.94
CA PRO A 50 14.38 -12.35 -0.47
C PRO A 50 14.56 -13.48 -1.47
N GLU A 51 14.95 -14.66 -1.02
CA GLU A 51 15.03 -15.87 -1.85
C GLU A 51 13.64 -16.19 -2.44
N GLU A 52 13.57 -16.36 -3.77
CA GLU A 52 12.31 -16.54 -4.54
C GLU A 52 11.32 -15.37 -4.38
N GLY A 53 11.81 -14.21 -3.97
CA GLY A 53 11.03 -13.01 -3.75
C GLY A 53 11.33 -11.91 -4.75
N GLU A 54 10.89 -10.71 -4.41
CA GLU A 54 10.99 -9.50 -5.22
C GLU A 54 11.96 -8.53 -4.56
N THR A 55 12.99 -8.09 -5.26
CA THR A 55 13.87 -7.02 -4.82
C THR A 55 13.10 -5.70 -4.68
N TRP A 56 13.65 -4.73 -3.95
CA TRP A 56 13.02 -3.41 -3.85
C TRP A 56 12.92 -2.70 -5.19
N GLN A 57 13.91 -2.90 -6.06
CA GLN A 57 13.92 -2.30 -7.39
C GLN A 57 12.80 -2.87 -8.27
N GLU A 58 12.62 -4.18 -8.30
CA GLU A 58 11.53 -4.85 -9.03
C GLU A 58 10.17 -4.42 -8.51
N PHE A 59 10.03 -4.35 -7.17
CA PHE A 59 8.82 -3.87 -6.52
C PHE A 59 8.49 -2.43 -6.93
N ASP A 60 9.43 -1.48 -6.82
CA ASP A 60 9.21 -0.08 -7.17
C ASP A 60 8.89 0.10 -8.67
N GLN A 61 9.53 -0.67 -9.55
CA GLN A 61 9.21 -0.68 -10.99
C GLN A 61 7.80 -1.20 -11.25
N ARG A 62 7.41 -2.29 -10.61
CA ARG A 62 6.05 -2.86 -10.73
C ARG A 62 4.98 -1.88 -10.23
N VAL A 63 5.20 -1.24 -9.07
CA VAL A 63 4.26 -0.23 -8.55
C VAL A 63 4.17 0.98 -9.46
N THR A 64 5.28 1.39 -10.10
CA THR A 64 5.25 2.47 -11.11
C THR A 64 4.39 2.09 -12.32
N HIS A 65 4.47 0.85 -12.81
CA HIS A 65 3.57 0.39 -13.87
C HIS A 65 2.11 0.33 -13.42
N ALA A 66 1.85 -0.13 -12.19
CA ALA A 66 0.50 -0.10 -11.61
C ALA A 66 -0.06 1.34 -11.56
N TRP A 67 0.78 2.31 -11.20
CA TRP A 67 0.40 3.72 -11.18
C TRP A 67 -0.05 4.24 -12.56
N LEU A 68 0.65 3.88 -13.63
CA LEU A 68 0.24 4.23 -14.99
C LEU A 68 -1.11 3.60 -15.38
N ASN A 69 -1.37 2.36 -14.95
CA ASN A 69 -2.66 1.70 -15.17
C ASN A 69 -3.78 2.41 -14.39
N ILE A 70 -3.54 2.80 -13.14
CA ILE A 70 -4.48 3.59 -12.32
C ILE A 70 -4.84 4.90 -13.04
N GLN A 71 -3.84 5.64 -13.52
CA GLN A 71 -4.08 6.89 -14.25
C GLN A 71 -4.91 6.67 -15.52
N SER A 72 -4.65 5.58 -16.23
CA SER A 72 -5.38 5.23 -17.45
C SER A 72 -6.83 4.79 -17.20
N ALA A 73 -7.11 4.22 -16.03
CA ALA A 73 -8.44 3.79 -15.62
C ALA A 73 -9.31 4.95 -15.08
N LEU A 74 -8.70 6.06 -14.70
CA LEU A 74 -9.41 7.20 -14.13
C LEU A 74 -10.18 7.97 -15.21
N SER A 75 -11.50 8.08 -15.02
CA SER A 75 -12.34 8.91 -15.86
C SER A 75 -12.23 10.39 -15.44
N PRO A 76 -12.38 11.36 -16.37
CA PRO A 76 -12.20 12.80 -16.06
C PRO A 76 -13.04 13.30 -14.88
N ASP A 77 -14.28 12.82 -14.74
CA ASP A 77 -15.21 13.23 -13.69
C ASP A 77 -15.49 12.05 -12.72
N GLY A 78 -14.68 11.01 -12.78
CA GLY A 78 -14.87 9.78 -12.01
C GLY A 78 -14.12 9.75 -10.69
N ILE A 79 -14.58 8.87 -9.80
CA ILE A 79 -13.87 8.48 -8.59
C ILE A 79 -13.40 7.02 -8.78
N LEU A 80 -12.11 6.79 -8.62
CA LEU A 80 -11.53 5.46 -8.65
C LEU A 80 -11.08 5.06 -7.24
N ALA A 81 -11.65 3.98 -6.72
CA ALA A 81 -11.20 3.39 -5.46
C ALA A 81 -10.15 2.32 -5.75
N VAL A 82 -8.95 2.49 -5.22
CA VAL A 82 -7.85 1.52 -5.32
C VAL A 82 -7.66 0.84 -3.97
N VAL A 83 -7.88 -0.47 -3.92
CA VAL A 83 -7.69 -1.28 -2.70
C VAL A 83 -6.42 -2.10 -2.87
N THR A 84 -5.44 -1.84 -2.01
CA THR A 84 -4.12 -2.46 -2.09
C THR A 84 -3.50 -2.64 -0.69
N HIS A 85 -2.20 -2.77 -0.59
CA HIS A 85 -1.43 -3.15 0.60
C HIS A 85 -0.53 -2.02 1.08
N GLY A 86 -0.01 -2.16 2.31
CA GLY A 86 0.74 -1.10 2.99
C GLY A 86 2.00 -0.66 2.25
N LEU A 87 2.84 -1.59 1.76
CA LEU A 87 4.06 -1.23 1.04
C LEU A 87 3.77 -0.61 -0.34
N VAL A 88 2.71 -1.07 -1.02
CA VAL A 88 2.27 -0.46 -2.29
C VAL A 88 1.81 0.97 -2.05
N CYS A 89 0.99 1.22 -1.02
CA CYS A 89 0.58 2.57 -0.64
C CYS A 89 1.80 3.45 -0.31
N ALA A 90 2.77 2.93 0.44
CA ALA A 90 4.00 3.66 0.77
C ALA A 90 4.85 3.98 -0.46
N ALA A 91 4.95 3.05 -1.41
CA ALA A 91 5.68 3.28 -2.66
C ALA A 91 4.98 4.32 -3.55
N LEU A 92 3.64 4.26 -3.66
CA LEU A 92 2.86 5.27 -4.38
C LEU A 92 3.05 6.66 -3.76
N LEU A 93 2.91 6.76 -2.43
CA LEU A 93 3.09 8.01 -1.69
C LEU A 93 4.48 8.63 -1.92
N ARG A 94 5.53 7.81 -1.85
CA ARG A 94 6.91 8.25 -2.00
C ARG A 94 7.27 8.67 -3.42
N ASN A 95 6.80 7.92 -4.42
CA ASN A 95 7.32 8.03 -5.78
C ASN A 95 6.41 8.82 -6.73
N HIS A 96 5.12 8.97 -6.42
CA HIS A 96 4.13 9.44 -7.40
C HIS A 96 3.16 10.51 -6.89
N LEU A 97 3.06 10.72 -5.57
CA LEU A 97 2.07 11.63 -4.99
C LEU A 97 2.72 12.87 -4.42
N ASP A 98 2.07 14.01 -4.59
CA ASP A 98 2.45 15.27 -3.96
C ASP A 98 1.83 15.35 -2.56
N THR A 99 2.67 15.32 -1.54
CA THR A 99 2.23 15.38 -0.14
C THR A 99 2.92 16.48 0.64
N GLN A 100 2.14 17.19 1.48
CA GLN A 100 2.65 18.15 2.45
C GLN A 100 3.21 17.47 3.71
N ALA A 101 2.89 16.19 3.91
CA ALA A 101 3.40 15.43 5.05
C ALA A 101 4.90 15.15 4.87
N ASP A 102 5.67 15.30 5.94
CA ASP A 102 7.06 14.85 5.96
C ASP A 102 7.08 13.31 6.02
N VAL A 103 7.23 12.70 4.85
CA VAL A 103 7.37 11.25 4.70
C VAL A 103 8.83 10.81 4.57
N SER A 104 9.78 11.74 4.57
CA SER A 104 11.20 11.48 4.35
C SER A 104 11.82 10.62 5.46
N GLY A 105 11.36 10.79 6.69
CA GLY A 105 11.81 10.01 7.84
C GLY A 105 11.29 8.58 7.91
N SER A 106 10.27 8.24 7.12
CA SER A 106 9.63 6.92 7.15
C SER A 106 10.33 5.88 6.25
N GLY A 107 11.32 6.30 5.47
CA GLY A 107 12.01 5.42 4.54
C GLY A 107 11.03 4.71 3.58
N ARG A 108 11.17 3.39 3.46
CA ARG A 108 10.25 2.56 2.67
C ARG A 108 8.96 2.20 3.41
N LEU A 109 8.93 2.39 4.73
CA LEU A 109 7.87 1.95 5.62
C LEU A 109 7.08 3.15 6.15
N TYR A 110 6.16 3.70 5.34
CA TYR A 110 5.17 4.60 5.90
C TYR A 110 4.11 3.77 6.65
N PRO A 111 3.78 4.12 7.92
CA PRO A 111 2.92 3.29 8.78
C PRO A 111 1.44 3.43 8.41
N PHE A 112 1.04 2.92 7.26
CA PHE A 112 -0.38 2.87 6.90
C PHE A 112 -1.15 1.97 7.86
N ARG A 113 -2.25 2.48 8.40
CA ARG A 113 -3.16 1.71 9.25
C ARG A 113 -4.01 0.78 8.37
N ASN A 114 -4.31 -0.41 8.86
CA ASN A 114 -5.22 -1.33 8.16
C ASN A 114 -6.60 -0.67 7.98
N ALA A 115 -7.19 -0.85 6.81
CA ALA A 115 -8.45 -0.24 6.40
C ALA A 115 -8.50 1.30 6.48
N SER A 116 -7.35 1.97 6.56
CA SER A 116 -7.29 3.43 6.35
C SER A 116 -7.53 3.77 4.89
N PHE A 117 -7.89 5.03 4.63
CA PHE A 117 -7.96 5.52 3.27
C PHE A 117 -7.18 6.83 3.09
N THR A 118 -6.68 7.01 1.87
CA THR A 118 -5.97 8.20 1.42
C THR A 118 -6.71 8.78 0.23
N ARG A 119 -7.05 10.06 0.26
CA ARG A 119 -7.69 10.76 -0.85
C ARG A 119 -6.68 11.61 -1.60
N ILE A 120 -6.74 11.53 -2.93
CA ILE A 120 -5.80 12.15 -3.84
C ILE A 120 -6.59 12.91 -4.90
N GLU A 121 -6.11 14.08 -5.33
CA GLU A 121 -6.65 14.79 -6.50
C GLU A 121 -6.55 13.90 -7.76
N SER A 122 -7.52 13.98 -8.66
CA SER A 122 -7.61 13.16 -9.86
C SER A 122 -6.73 13.65 -11.02
N SER A 123 -5.87 14.64 -10.79
CA SER A 123 -5.00 15.26 -11.79
C SER A 123 -3.63 15.64 -11.21
N PRO A 124 -2.59 15.73 -12.06
CA PRO A 124 -1.28 16.21 -11.62
C PRO A 124 -1.38 17.58 -10.91
N PRO A 125 -0.61 17.78 -9.83
CA PRO A 125 0.51 16.95 -9.35
C PRO A 125 0.12 15.76 -8.46
N TRP A 126 -1.13 15.29 -8.47
CA TRP A 126 -1.62 14.16 -7.67
C TRP A 126 -1.52 14.44 -6.16
N ARG A 127 -2.01 15.60 -5.76
CA ARG A 127 -1.91 16.07 -4.38
C ARG A 127 -2.71 15.19 -3.44
N VAL A 128 -2.09 14.83 -2.33
CA VAL A 128 -2.75 14.14 -1.23
C VAL A 128 -3.58 15.13 -0.43
N GLU A 129 -4.90 14.99 -0.45
CA GLU A 129 -5.85 15.82 0.31
C GLU A 129 -6.08 15.27 1.73
N LEU A 130 -6.07 13.94 1.86
CA LEU A 130 -6.24 13.24 3.12
C LEU A 130 -5.35 12.02 3.15
N LEU A 131 -4.50 11.88 4.16
CA LEU A 131 -3.52 10.82 4.26
C LEU A 131 -3.85 9.87 5.41
N ASN A 132 -3.91 8.55 5.11
CA ASN A 132 -3.97 7.48 6.10
C ASN A 132 -5.09 7.68 7.16
N CYS A 133 -6.25 8.15 6.72
CA CYS A 133 -7.38 8.40 7.61
C CYS A 133 -8.02 7.08 8.06
N ALA A 134 -8.17 6.94 9.37
CA ALA A 134 -8.78 5.77 10.00
C ALA A 134 -9.81 6.17 11.08
N GLU A 135 -10.33 7.40 11.04
CA GLU A 135 -11.31 7.92 12.02
C GLU A 135 -12.56 7.04 12.11
N HIS A 136 -12.99 6.45 10.99
CA HIS A 136 -14.14 5.54 10.96
C HIS A 136 -13.91 4.24 11.76
N LEU A 137 -12.68 3.93 12.13
CA LEU A 137 -12.32 2.75 12.92
C LEU A 137 -12.27 3.04 14.43
N GLU A 138 -12.26 4.29 14.85
CA GLU A 138 -12.11 4.68 16.27
C GLU A 138 -13.21 4.09 17.16
N ALA A 139 -14.43 3.96 16.62
CA ALA A 139 -15.56 3.34 17.30
C ALA A 139 -15.39 1.82 17.54
N LEU A 140 -14.47 1.17 16.85
CA LEU A 140 -14.24 -0.28 16.92
C LEU A 140 -13.19 -0.67 17.97
N GLY A 141 -12.56 0.30 18.62
CA GLY A 141 -11.45 0.09 19.56
C GLY A 141 -10.12 -0.17 18.82
N ASP A 142 -9.03 0.08 19.52
CA ASP A 142 -7.67 -0.01 18.95
C ASP A 142 -7.24 -1.47 18.73
N GLN A 143 -7.69 -2.09 17.63
CA GLN A 143 -7.27 -3.43 17.19
C GLN A 143 -6.30 -3.37 15.99
N THR A 144 -5.68 -2.25 15.77
CA THR A 144 -4.78 -2.05 14.62
C THR A 144 -3.36 -2.52 14.92
N SER A 145 -3.11 -3.82 14.77
CA SER A 145 -1.75 -4.33 14.53
C SER A 145 -1.27 -3.80 13.18
N ILE A 146 -0.23 -2.99 13.17
CA ILE A 146 0.30 -2.39 11.94
C ILE A 146 1.06 -3.44 11.11
N TYR A 147 1.70 -4.41 11.76
CA TYR A 147 2.45 -5.50 11.13
C TYR A 147 2.34 -6.78 11.93
N GLY A 148 1.89 -7.86 11.32
CA GLY A 148 1.81 -9.18 11.95
C GLY A 148 2.68 -10.26 11.29
N GLN A 149 2.77 -10.27 9.97
CA GLN A 149 3.49 -11.28 9.16
C GLN A 149 3.98 -10.67 7.84
N VAL A 150 5.06 -11.19 7.29
CA VAL A 150 5.54 -10.92 5.91
C VAL A 150 4.87 -11.84 4.89
#